data_fd9db8a032f07746d759295defc5a467
#
_entry.id   fd9db8a032f07746d759295defc5a467
#
_cell.length_a   1.000
_cell.length_b   1.000
_cell.length_c   1.000
_cell.angle_alpha   90.00
_cell.angle_beta   90.00
_cell.angle_gamma   90.00
#
_symmetry.space_group_name_H-M   'P 1'
#
loop_
_entity.id
_entity.type
_entity.pdbx_description
1 polymer ?
#
loop_
_entity_poly.entity_id
_entity_poly.type
_entity_poly.pdbx_seq_one_letter_code
_entity_poly.pdbx_strand_id
1 'polypeptide(L)'
;MKMWDLVTKNPEPTFRAYSMANHPAEGNIIMLNIRIATPPWDRTAGAFMKVNPGICSSYIFSRKPGDKVTISGPYGEFFVKDTPNEKMFVGGGAGMAPMRSHIFHLFKTEKIRTPVTFWYGARSKREIFYEEQFEEIEKEFPNFKFHIALSEPKEEDNWK
;
A
#
# COMPACT_ATOMS: atom_id res chain seq x y z
N MET A 1 -13.36 13.47 11.94
CA MET A 1 -14.23 12.92 10.88
C MET A 1 -14.31 11.40 11.05
N LYS A 2 -15.51 10.85 11.05
CA LYS A 2 -15.71 9.39 11.06
C LYS A 2 -15.53 8.85 9.63
N MET A 3 -14.38 8.34 9.30
CA MET A 3 -14.02 7.93 7.93
C MET A 3 -14.88 6.79 7.40
N TRP A 4 -15.40 5.94 8.28
CA TRP A 4 -16.27 4.82 7.92
C TRP A 4 -17.71 5.22 7.56
N ASP A 5 -18.09 6.45 7.91
CA ASP A 5 -19.44 6.99 7.66
C ASP A 5 -19.46 7.93 6.45
N LEU A 6 -18.38 8.00 5.68
CA LEU A 6 -18.34 8.82 4.48
C LEU A 6 -19.23 8.22 3.40
N VAL A 7 -20.21 9.00 2.96
CA VAL A 7 -21.12 8.63 1.88
C VAL A 7 -20.82 9.48 0.66
N THR A 8 -20.65 8.81 -0.48
CA THR A 8 -20.51 9.46 -1.78
C THR A 8 -21.71 9.16 -2.62
N LYS A 9 -22.31 10.19 -3.21
CA LYS A 9 -23.32 10.04 -4.26
C LYS A 9 -22.59 9.98 -5.60
N ASN A 10 -22.81 8.90 -6.31
CA ASN A 10 -22.28 8.73 -7.67
C ASN A 10 -23.39 8.18 -8.57
N PRO A 11 -23.87 8.95 -9.55
CA PRO A 11 -24.99 8.53 -10.42
C PRO A 11 -24.58 7.49 -11.47
N GLU A 12 -23.28 7.40 -11.77
CA GLU A 12 -22.75 6.53 -12.83
C GLU A 12 -21.78 5.51 -12.29
N PRO A 13 -21.75 4.28 -12.83
CA PRO A 13 -20.73 3.30 -12.50
C PRO A 13 -19.33 3.87 -12.75
N THR A 14 -18.42 3.66 -11.81
CA THR A 14 -17.03 4.11 -11.93
C THR A 14 -16.08 3.05 -11.39
N PHE A 15 -14.82 3.11 -11.80
CA PHE A 15 -13.78 2.22 -11.34
C PHE A 15 -12.49 2.97 -11.03
N ARG A 16 -11.63 2.35 -10.24
CA ARG A 16 -10.26 2.79 -10.00
C ARG A 16 -9.34 1.58 -9.96
N ALA A 17 -8.14 1.76 -10.49
CA ALA A 17 -7.11 0.75 -10.42
C ALA A 17 -6.43 0.76 -9.04
N TYR A 18 -6.18 -0.44 -8.51
CA TYR A 18 -5.43 -0.65 -7.28
C TYR A 18 -4.39 -1.74 -7.50
N SER A 19 -3.16 -1.50 -7.08
CA SER A 19 -2.11 -2.51 -7.14
C SER A 19 -2.34 -3.58 -6.07
N MET A 20 -2.11 -4.83 -6.42
CA MET A 20 -2.16 -5.95 -5.48
C MET A 20 -0.96 -5.93 -4.55
N ALA A 21 -1.19 -6.18 -3.27
CA ALA A 21 -0.16 -6.29 -2.24
C ALA A 21 0.25 -7.73 -1.94
N ASN A 22 -0.62 -8.69 -2.22
CA ASN A 22 -0.28 -10.11 -2.11
C ASN A 22 0.52 -10.59 -3.33
N HIS A 23 1.34 -11.62 -3.13
CA HIS A 23 1.95 -12.36 -4.23
C HIS A 23 1.19 -13.67 -4.51
N PRO A 24 1.36 -14.29 -5.70
CA PRO A 24 0.52 -15.41 -6.12
C PRO A 24 0.49 -16.61 -5.15
N ALA A 25 1.59 -16.88 -4.44
CA ALA A 25 1.67 -18.02 -3.52
C ALA A 25 0.93 -17.81 -2.18
N GLU A 26 0.38 -16.62 -1.91
CA GLU A 26 -0.45 -16.39 -0.72
C GLU A 26 -1.88 -16.93 -0.86
N GLY A 27 -2.18 -17.62 -1.96
CA GLY A 27 -3.44 -18.29 -2.18
C GLY A 27 -4.47 -17.48 -2.95
N ASN A 28 -5.73 -17.91 -2.88
CA ASN A 28 -6.82 -17.31 -3.65
C ASN A 28 -7.39 -16.07 -2.95
N ILE A 29 -6.54 -15.07 -2.76
CA ILE A 29 -6.88 -13.79 -2.14
C ILE A 29 -6.43 -12.63 -3.02
N ILE A 30 -7.09 -11.48 -2.87
CA ILE A 30 -6.64 -10.20 -3.41
C ILE A 30 -6.49 -9.24 -2.23
N MET A 31 -5.26 -8.79 -2.00
CA MET A 31 -4.92 -7.84 -0.97
C MET A 31 -4.61 -6.49 -1.59
N LEU A 32 -5.26 -5.44 -1.13
CA LEU A 32 -5.11 -4.08 -1.65
C LEU A 32 -4.79 -3.11 -0.53
N ASN A 33 -3.91 -2.14 -0.79
CA ASN A 33 -3.67 -1.02 0.11
C ASN A 33 -4.45 0.19 -0.40
N ILE A 34 -5.55 0.52 0.26
CA ILE A 34 -6.43 1.60 -0.17
C ILE A 34 -6.38 2.73 0.84
N ARG A 35 -5.91 3.89 0.39
CA ARG A 35 -6.00 5.12 1.17
C ARG A 35 -7.35 5.79 0.92
N ILE A 36 -8.07 6.11 1.99
CA ILE A 36 -9.30 6.87 1.87
C ILE A 36 -9.00 8.30 1.40
N ALA A 37 -9.70 8.76 0.38
CA ALA A 37 -9.64 10.15 -0.08
C ALA A 37 -10.74 10.95 0.62
N THR A 38 -10.38 11.61 1.72
CA THR A 38 -11.27 12.54 2.43
C THR A 38 -11.43 13.85 1.65
N PRO A 39 -12.51 14.62 1.88
CA PRO A 39 -12.55 16.00 1.40
C PRO A 39 -11.31 16.77 1.88
N PRO A 40 -10.79 17.71 1.08
CA PRO A 40 -9.66 18.54 1.49
C PRO A 40 -9.96 19.31 2.79
N TRP A 41 -8.92 19.50 3.59
CA TRP A 41 -9.00 20.34 4.78
C TRP A 41 -8.84 21.81 4.39
N ASP A 42 -9.85 22.63 4.67
CA ASP A 42 -9.75 24.08 4.53
C ASP A 42 -9.13 24.68 5.79
N ARG A 43 -7.89 25.16 5.65
CA ARG A 43 -7.15 25.77 6.78
C ARG A 43 -7.78 27.07 7.25
N THR A 44 -8.44 27.82 6.37
CA THR A 44 -9.09 29.10 6.70
C THR A 44 -10.38 28.88 7.46
N ALA A 45 -11.19 27.93 7.03
CA ALA A 45 -12.45 27.58 7.69
C ALA A 45 -12.25 26.66 8.91
N GLY A 46 -11.06 26.07 9.11
CA GLY A 46 -10.79 25.09 10.16
C GLY A 46 -11.66 23.83 10.05
N ALA A 47 -12.09 23.47 8.84
CA ALA A 47 -13.02 22.38 8.59
C ALA A 47 -12.74 21.67 7.25
N PHE A 48 -13.30 20.48 7.08
CA PHE A 48 -13.26 19.83 5.76
C PHE A 48 -14.19 20.55 4.77
N MET A 49 -13.71 20.72 3.54
CA MET A 49 -14.52 21.27 2.45
C MET A 49 -15.78 20.45 2.23
N LYS A 50 -16.88 21.12 1.89
CA LYS A 50 -18.18 20.49 1.56
C LYS A 50 -18.19 19.95 0.12
N VAL A 51 -17.27 19.06 -0.19
CA VAL A 51 -17.18 18.37 -1.48
C VAL A 51 -17.27 16.86 -1.26
N ASN A 52 -17.62 16.10 -2.30
CA ASN A 52 -17.67 14.65 -2.19
C ASN A 52 -16.28 14.08 -1.85
N PRO A 53 -16.19 13.08 -0.95
CA PRO A 53 -14.98 12.30 -0.77
C PRO A 53 -14.71 11.43 -2.01
N GLY A 54 -13.57 10.75 -2.01
CA GLY A 54 -13.22 9.83 -3.10
C GLY A 54 -14.26 8.72 -3.27
N ILE A 55 -14.79 8.57 -4.47
CA ILE A 55 -15.91 7.67 -4.78
C ILE A 55 -15.58 6.22 -4.39
N CYS A 56 -14.59 5.63 -5.05
CA CYS A 56 -14.25 4.21 -4.84
C CYS A 56 -13.70 3.94 -3.43
N SER A 57 -12.83 4.83 -2.91
CA SER A 57 -12.29 4.64 -1.57
C SER A 57 -13.36 4.71 -0.48
N SER A 58 -14.30 5.67 -0.56
CA SER A 58 -15.41 5.74 0.38
C SER A 58 -16.36 4.54 0.27
N TYR A 59 -16.60 4.05 -0.95
CA TYR A 59 -17.35 2.82 -1.17
C TYR A 59 -16.70 1.63 -0.46
N ILE A 60 -15.39 1.40 -0.66
CA ILE A 60 -14.66 0.30 -0.02
C ILE A 60 -14.70 0.44 1.50
N PHE A 61 -14.45 1.65 2.04
CA PHE A 61 -14.50 1.89 3.48
C PHE A 61 -15.91 1.73 4.09
N SER A 62 -16.96 1.78 3.29
CA SER A 62 -18.31 1.49 3.75
C SER A 62 -18.67 -0.01 3.77
N ARG A 63 -17.82 -0.86 3.20
CA ARG A 63 -18.06 -2.31 3.14
C ARG A 63 -17.73 -2.98 4.47
N LYS A 64 -18.41 -4.08 4.73
CA LYS A 64 -18.20 -4.93 5.91
C LYS A 64 -17.73 -6.32 5.47
N PRO A 65 -17.06 -7.07 6.32
CA PRO A 65 -16.74 -8.46 6.03
C PRO A 65 -17.99 -9.24 5.59
N GLY A 66 -17.88 -9.94 4.47
CA GLY A 66 -18.98 -10.66 3.82
C GLY A 66 -19.68 -9.90 2.69
N ASP A 67 -19.49 -8.60 2.57
CA ASP A 67 -20.02 -7.84 1.44
C ASP A 67 -19.33 -8.24 0.13
N LYS A 68 -20.12 -8.32 -0.95
CA LYS A 68 -19.57 -8.60 -2.28
C LYS A 68 -19.12 -7.30 -2.95
N VAL A 69 -17.94 -7.35 -3.58
CA VAL A 69 -17.38 -6.26 -4.37
C VAL A 69 -17.07 -6.77 -5.77
N THR A 70 -17.52 -6.06 -6.79
CA THR A 70 -17.21 -6.40 -8.18
C THR A 70 -15.83 -5.88 -8.51
N ILE A 71 -14.96 -6.75 -8.96
CA ILE A 71 -13.59 -6.44 -9.40
C ILE A 71 -13.36 -7.02 -10.79
N SER A 72 -12.39 -6.47 -11.51
CA SER A 72 -11.89 -6.99 -12.77
C SER A 72 -10.37 -6.90 -12.82
N GLY A 73 -9.75 -7.73 -13.62
CA GLY A 73 -8.28 -7.79 -13.75
C GLY A 73 -7.76 -9.23 -13.85
N PRO A 74 -6.46 -9.42 -13.67
CA PRO A 74 -5.45 -8.39 -13.42
C PRO A 74 -5.14 -7.54 -14.66
N TYR A 75 -4.80 -6.27 -14.44
CA TYR A 75 -4.37 -5.34 -15.49
C TYR A 75 -3.03 -4.69 -15.11
N GLY A 76 -2.38 -4.06 -16.10
CA GLY A 76 -1.14 -3.31 -15.91
C GLY A 76 0.11 -4.13 -16.24
N GLU A 77 1.25 -3.42 -16.30
CA GLU A 77 2.53 -3.94 -16.79
C GLU A 77 3.69 -3.66 -15.80
N PHE A 78 3.37 -3.39 -14.55
CA PHE A 78 4.41 -3.16 -13.54
C PHE A 78 4.92 -4.48 -12.99
N PHE A 79 5.82 -5.09 -13.73
CA PHE A 79 6.46 -6.37 -13.37
C PHE A 79 7.91 -6.17 -12.91
N VAL A 80 8.40 -7.11 -12.12
CA VAL A 80 9.83 -7.21 -11.83
C VAL A 80 10.56 -7.57 -13.11
N LYS A 81 11.64 -6.84 -13.41
CA LYS A 81 12.49 -7.17 -14.55
C LYS A 81 13.32 -8.40 -14.23
N ASP A 82 13.31 -9.39 -15.10
CA ASP A 82 14.18 -10.54 -15.03
C ASP A 82 15.59 -10.14 -15.47
N THR A 83 16.43 -9.85 -14.52
CA THR A 83 17.84 -9.47 -14.73
C THR A 83 18.69 -10.05 -13.60
N PRO A 84 19.98 -10.39 -13.87
CA PRO A 84 20.91 -10.83 -12.83
C PRO A 84 21.42 -9.68 -11.94
N ASN A 85 21.05 -8.44 -12.24
CA ASN A 85 21.52 -7.27 -11.51
C ASN A 85 20.85 -7.15 -10.14
N GLU A 86 21.49 -6.41 -9.25
CA GLU A 86 20.84 -5.99 -8.00
C GLU A 86 19.56 -5.20 -8.28
N LYS A 87 18.63 -5.27 -7.34
CA LYS A 87 17.33 -4.62 -7.46
C LYS A 87 17.15 -3.63 -6.30
N MET A 88 16.80 -2.41 -6.65
CA MET A 88 16.40 -1.40 -5.68
C MET A 88 14.92 -1.09 -5.84
N PHE A 89 14.16 -1.28 -4.77
CA PHE A 89 12.77 -0.87 -4.68
C PHE A 89 12.66 0.42 -3.88
N VAL A 90 11.81 1.34 -4.33
CA VAL A 90 11.51 2.59 -3.63
C VAL A 90 10.00 2.76 -3.63
N GLY A 91 9.42 2.89 -2.46
CA GLY A 91 7.97 3.02 -2.30
C GLY A 91 7.59 3.94 -1.15
N GLY A 92 6.34 4.41 -1.17
CA GLY A 92 5.80 5.24 -0.09
C GLY A 92 4.28 5.14 -0.01
N GLY A 93 3.74 5.19 1.20
CA GLY A 93 2.30 5.11 1.42
C GLY A 93 1.67 3.87 0.76
N ALA A 94 0.57 4.06 0.03
CA ALA A 94 -0.12 2.97 -0.68
C ALA A 94 0.72 2.30 -1.79
N GLY A 95 1.81 2.95 -2.26
CA GLY A 95 2.79 2.36 -3.18
C GLY A 95 3.55 1.17 -2.61
N MET A 96 3.42 0.91 -1.29
CA MET A 96 3.84 -0.34 -0.66
C MET A 96 3.22 -1.59 -1.31
N ALA A 97 1.99 -1.51 -1.84
CA ALA A 97 1.29 -2.68 -2.36
C ALA A 97 2.10 -3.46 -3.41
N PRO A 98 2.49 -2.87 -4.57
CA PRO A 98 3.25 -3.62 -5.56
C PRO A 98 4.66 -3.99 -5.06
N MET A 99 5.28 -3.17 -4.21
CA MET A 99 6.59 -3.50 -3.64
C MET A 99 6.53 -4.76 -2.80
N ARG A 100 5.51 -4.89 -1.93
CA ARG A 100 5.30 -6.10 -1.15
C ARG A 100 5.10 -7.32 -2.04
N SER A 101 4.20 -7.22 -3.03
CA SER A 101 3.94 -8.31 -3.95
C SER A 101 5.21 -8.80 -4.66
N HIS A 102 6.00 -7.88 -5.20
CA HIS A 102 7.24 -8.21 -5.91
C HIS A 102 8.31 -8.81 -5.00
N ILE A 103 8.58 -8.17 -3.85
CA ILE A 103 9.62 -8.61 -2.93
C ILE A 103 9.27 -10.00 -2.36
N PHE A 104 8.03 -10.22 -1.97
CA PHE A 104 7.59 -11.52 -1.48
C PHE A 104 7.70 -12.61 -2.55
N HIS A 105 7.35 -12.30 -3.79
CA HIS A 105 7.52 -13.24 -4.89
C HIS A 105 9.00 -13.60 -5.10
N LEU A 106 9.88 -12.61 -5.15
CA LEU A 106 11.32 -12.82 -5.32
C LEU A 106 11.93 -13.71 -4.23
N PHE A 107 11.56 -13.49 -2.97
CA PHE A 107 12.18 -14.20 -1.84
C PHE A 107 11.45 -15.49 -1.45
N LYS A 108 10.12 -15.47 -1.40
CA LYS A 108 9.34 -16.65 -0.95
C LYS A 108 9.11 -17.67 -2.06
N THR A 109 9.03 -17.24 -3.34
CA THR A 109 8.79 -18.11 -4.49
C THR A 109 10.08 -18.40 -5.26
N GLU A 110 10.74 -17.37 -5.78
CA GLU A 110 11.93 -17.54 -6.63
C GLU A 110 13.23 -17.77 -5.84
N LYS A 111 13.26 -17.38 -4.57
CA LYS A 111 14.42 -17.53 -3.67
C LYS A 111 15.72 -16.99 -4.28
N ILE A 112 15.62 -15.80 -4.84
CA ILE A 112 16.75 -15.16 -5.52
C ILE A 112 17.92 -14.91 -4.58
N ARG A 113 19.13 -14.88 -5.14
CA ARG A 113 20.38 -14.64 -4.41
C ARG A 113 21.01 -13.28 -4.72
N THR A 114 20.51 -12.58 -5.72
CA THR A 114 20.98 -11.23 -6.04
C THR A 114 20.60 -10.25 -4.93
N PRO A 115 21.43 -9.23 -4.65
CA PRO A 115 21.11 -8.22 -3.64
C PRO A 115 19.81 -7.48 -3.97
N VAL A 116 19.01 -7.25 -2.95
CA VAL A 116 17.78 -6.45 -3.05
C VAL A 116 17.75 -5.47 -1.91
N THR A 117 17.51 -4.21 -2.24
CA THR A 117 17.32 -3.14 -1.26
C THR A 117 15.93 -2.54 -1.43
N PHE A 118 15.22 -2.35 -0.33
CA PHE A 118 13.93 -1.69 -0.33
C PHE A 118 13.94 -0.46 0.57
N TRP A 119 13.71 0.71 -0.02
CA TRP A 119 13.53 1.98 0.68
C TRP A 119 12.06 2.35 0.75
N TYR A 120 11.54 2.47 1.95
CA TYR A 120 10.13 2.83 2.17
C TYR A 120 10.01 4.17 2.89
N GLY A 121 9.30 5.11 2.23
CA GLY A 121 9.01 6.43 2.77
C GLY A 121 7.64 6.49 3.44
N ALA A 122 7.58 6.99 4.68
CA ALA A 122 6.35 7.29 5.39
C ALA A 122 6.47 8.65 6.09
N ARG A 123 5.36 9.24 6.54
CA ARG A 123 5.42 10.45 7.35
C ARG A 123 5.85 10.15 8.78
N SER A 124 5.26 9.13 9.38
CA SER A 124 5.56 8.67 10.74
C SER A 124 5.48 7.15 10.80
N LYS A 125 5.95 6.54 11.89
CA LYS A 125 5.88 5.08 12.09
C LYS A 125 4.48 4.52 11.99
N ARG A 126 3.47 5.25 12.41
CA ARG A 126 2.05 4.83 12.32
C ARG A 126 1.56 4.61 10.88
N GLU A 127 2.28 5.13 9.90
CA GLU A 127 1.93 4.99 8.47
C GLU A 127 2.72 3.90 7.77
N ILE A 128 3.54 3.14 8.47
CA ILE A 128 4.31 2.04 7.91
C ILE A 128 3.41 0.80 7.79
N PHE A 129 3.42 0.19 6.62
CA PHE A 129 2.72 -1.07 6.34
C PHE A 129 3.70 -2.24 6.33
N TYR A 130 3.32 -3.36 6.93
CA TYR A 130 4.03 -4.64 6.83
C TYR A 130 5.48 -4.61 7.34
N GLU A 131 5.86 -3.71 8.24
CA GLU A 131 7.23 -3.57 8.77
C GLU A 131 7.76 -4.91 9.27
N GLU A 132 7.03 -5.57 10.17
CA GLU A 132 7.41 -6.87 10.73
C GLU A 132 7.66 -7.93 9.66
N GLN A 133 6.85 -7.94 8.59
CA GLN A 133 6.99 -8.92 7.51
C GLN A 133 8.27 -8.69 6.68
N PHE A 134 8.68 -7.44 6.47
CA PHE A 134 9.95 -7.14 5.79
C PHE A 134 11.15 -7.41 6.67
N GLU A 135 11.05 -7.15 7.97
CA GLU A 135 12.08 -7.56 8.93
C GLU A 135 12.26 -9.08 9.00
N GLU A 136 11.17 -9.84 8.88
CA GLU A 136 11.24 -11.30 8.79
C GLU A 136 11.98 -11.75 7.53
N ILE A 137 11.69 -11.14 6.37
CA ILE A 137 12.44 -11.43 5.13
C ILE A 137 13.92 -11.08 5.30
N GLU A 138 14.25 -9.94 5.91
CA GLU A 138 15.65 -9.53 6.12
C GLU A 138 16.40 -10.50 7.05
N LYS A 139 15.73 -11.04 8.05
CA LYS A 139 16.31 -12.08 8.93
C LYS A 139 16.52 -13.43 8.21
N GLU A 140 15.59 -13.80 7.33
CA GLU A 140 15.64 -15.06 6.59
C GLU A 140 16.61 -15.02 5.40
N PHE A 141 16.71 -13.85 4.74
CA PHE A 141 17.50 -13.68 3.50
C PHE A 141 18.56 -12.57 3.66
N PRO A 142 19.83 -12.93 3.85
CA PRO A 142 20.91 -11.95 4.10
C PRO A 142 21.19 -11.01 2.92
N ASN A 143 20.70 -11.35 1.72
CA ASN A 143 20.78 -10.53 0.52
C ASN A 143 19.62 -9.53 0.37
N PHE A 144 18.74 -9.42 1.36
CA PHE A 144 17.69 -8.39 1.42
C PHE A 144 18.04 -7.34 2.47
N LYS A 145 17.80 -6.06 2.14
CA LYS A 145 17.91 -4.93 3.07
C LYS A 145 16.68 -4.06 3.01
N PHE A 146 16.10 -3.80 4.18
CA PHE A 146 14.92 -2.96 4.34
C PHE A 146 15.28 -1.67 5.07
N HIS A 147 14.94 -0.54 4.46
CA HIS A 147 15.20 0.80 5.01
C HIS A 147 13.92 1.61 5.05
N ILE A 148 13.74 2.33 6.15
CA ILE A 148 12.62 3.24 6.35
C ILE A 148 13.16 4.65 6.38
N ALA A 149 12.43 5.59 5.76
CA ALA A 149 12.67 7.02 5.86
C ALA A 149 11.40 7.73 6.30
N LEU A 150 11.47 8.54 7.36
CA LEU A 150 10.33 9.31 7.85
C LEU A 150 10.50 10.80 7.52
N SER A 151 9.48 11.42 6.93
CA SER A 151 9.49 12.85 6.60
C SER A 151 8.94 13.74 7.72
N GLU A 152 8.10 13.21 8.59
CA GLU A 152 7.45 13.92 9.69
C GLU A 152 7.41 13.02 10.94
N PRO A 153 8.58 12.57 11.46
CA PRO A 153 8.60 11.71 12.62
C PRO A 153 8.03 12.44 13.83
N LYS A 154 7.28 11.70 14.64
CA LYS A 154 6.72 12.21 15.89
C LYS A 154 7.65 11.89 17.06
N GLU A 155 7.48 12.61 18.19
CA GLU A 155 8.27 12.33 19.41
C GLU A 155 8.16 10.87 19.86
N GLU A 156 6.96 10.29 19.76
CA GLU A 156 6.67 8.88 20.10
C GLU A 156 7.37 7.87 19.17
N ASP A 157 7.78 8.29 17.98
CA ASP A 157 8.48 7.41 17.02
C ASP A 157 9.93 7.14 17.44
N ASN A 158 10.51 7.96 18.35
CA ASN A 158 11.93 7.89 18.76
C ASN A 158 12.89 7.74 17.57
N TRP A 159 12.59 8.45 16.49
CA TRP A 159 13.32 8.38 15.22
C TRP A 159 14.56 9.27 15.28
N LYS A 160 15.72 8.70 14.91
CA LYS A 160 17.01 9.41 14.86
C LYS A 160 17.52 9.47 13.44
#